data_33fb9fe7058c020162099822825cd3e9
#
_entry.id   33fb9fe7058c020162099822825cd3e9
#
_cell.length_a   1.000
_cell.length_b   1.000
_cell.length_c   1.000
_cell.angle_alpha   90.00
_cell.angle_beta   90.00
_cell.angle_gamma   90.00
#
_symmetry.space_group_name_H-M   'P 1'
#
loop_
_entity.id
_entity.type
_entity.pdbx_description
1 polymer ?
#
loop_
_entity_poly.entity_id
_entity_poly.type
_entity_poly.pdbx_seq_one_letter_code
_entity_poly.pdbx_strand_id
1 'polypeptide(L)'
;MELIYKEMARAGGRGMYMRFPKGEPRALRRVSALIVLRDSDTVRSAEELMAREHLAELSDQRNVILAFPNPVNGRWNWEENTKLPDDLAFLEHLQGELNSPVENEPFSMARAASSNPLNDERFHRLWHPMADVRYFAGFGTGASMVCRLAAIRPQWTAAIFAQGGDAAALCDATCAPVPAYLAGCPEETEEYFFRANGVSQEDGTGEYHHPLNPSQQVTVVSPENRATLAEVYNSLFSRVRRVNTSLCGDVEARMPDADGNFTFYVNDTRLGDGAAHTWITHVPERVKEHPDVRVPLMIFFHGASDNPLEAADMTKFHVLGEREGFITVYPWGGNRMTWNSGLNADEPDDGAYIAALIRYMVANDPVDPQRVYLSGFSNGAGEAQAVALSYPELIAAICPIDANWPGNRMGESDLTWRDVTPMRVGMEKKRTFDYRMPVWYTYGGRELSYPVYNRST
;
A
#
# COMPACT_ATOMS: atom_id res chain seq x y z
N MET A 1 -12.56 -3.64 25.83
CA MET A 1 -12.16 -2.98 24.54
C MET A 1 -11.07 -1.98 24.92
N GLU A 2 -9.83 -2.27 24.57
CA GLU A 2 -8.71 -1.53 25.16
C GLU A 2 -8.26 -0.44 24.18
N LEU A 3 -8.50 0.81 24.56
CA LEU A 3 -7.83 1.96 23.97
C LEU A 3 -6.50 2.18 24.70
N ILE A 4 -5.43 2.32 23.92
CA ILE A 4 -4.10 2.59 24.44
C ILE A 4 -3.83 4.08 24.25
N TYR A 5 -3.44 4.76 25.30
CA TYR A 5 -3.02 6.16 25.21
C TYR A 5 -1.54 6.22 24.82
N LYS A 6 -1.25 6.99 23.78
CA LYS A 6 0.12 7.25 23.31
C LYS A 6 0.39 8.75 23.40
N GLU A 7 1.38 9.12 24.21
CA GLU A 7 1.89 10.47 24.24
C GLU A 7 2.88 10.68 23.09
N MET A 8 2.74 11.80 22.40
CA MET A 8 3.60 12.17 21.28
C MET A 8 4.68 13.16 21.79
N ALA A 9 5.87 12.66 22.06
CA ALA A 9 6.96 13.41 22.68
C ALA A 9 7.37 14.69 21.92
N ARG A 10 7.24 14.70 20.59
CA ARG A 10 7.57 15.85 19.73
C ARG A 10 6.43 16.86 19.59
N ALA A 11 5.26 16.57 20.11
CA ALA A 11 4.06 17.39 19.96
C ALA A 11 3.66 18.11 21.24
N GLY A 12 4.63 18.47 22.09
CA GLY A 12 4.38 19.24 23.33
C GLY A 12 3.56 18.50 24.39
N GLY A 13 3.66 17.16 24.44
CA GLY A 13 2.93 16.34 25.41
C GLY A 13 1.48 16.01 24.99
N ARG A 14 1.06 16.40 23.80
CA ARG A 14 -0.23 15.93 23.25
C ARG A 14 -0.14 14.47 22.87
N GLY A 15 -1.24 13.77 23.00
CA GLY A 15 -1.32 12.36 22.68
C GLY A 15 -2.58 12.00 21.93
N MET A 16 -2.69 10.71 21.64
CA MET A 16 -3.84 10.11 21.01
C MET A 16 -4.22 8.81 21.70
N TYR A 17 -5.48 8.46 21.64
CA TYR A 17 -5.92 7.10 21.94
C TYR A 17 -5.82 6.27 20.66
N MET A 18 -5.34 5.04 20.77
CA MET A 18 -5.24 4.11 19.66
C MET A 18 -5.93 2.79 19.98
N ARG A 19 -6.48 2.18 18.95
CA ARG A 19 -6.94 0.79 18.98
C ARG A 19 -6.36 0.01 17.81
N PHE A 20 -5.83 -1.14 18.15
CA PHE A 20 -5.34 -2.11 17.15
C PHE A 20 -6.40 -3.20 16.92
N PRO A 21 -6.46 -3.77 15.71
CA PRO A 21 -7.28 -4.95 15.46
C PRO A 21 -6.94 -6.09 16.41
N LYS A 22 -7.90 -6.94 16.72
CA LYS A 22 -7.65 -8.17 17.49
C LYS A 22 -6.85 -9.17 16.68
N GLY A 23 -5.98 -9.90 17.37
CA GLY A 23 -5.10 -10.91 16.78
C GLY A 23 -3.70 -10.37 16.50
N GLU A 24 -2.93 -11.17 15.82
CA GLU A 24 -1.56 -10.81 15.46
C GLU A 24 -1.51 -10.13 14.10
N PRO A 25 -0.59 -9.18 13.89
CA PRO A 25 -0.30 -8.65 12.58
C PRO A 25 0.02 -9.80 11.62
N ARG A 26 -0.74 -9.91 10.56
CA ARG A 26 -0.49 -10.94 9.54
C ARG A 26 0.12 -10.28 8.31
N ALA A 27 1.14 -10.91 7.87
CA ALA A 27 2.02 -10.48 6.84
C ALA A 27 1.37 -10.00 5.53
N LEU A 28 0.25 -10.57 5.12
CA LEU A 28 -0.43 -10.24 3.87
C LEU A 28 -1.71 -9.40 4.06
N ARG A 29 -1.96 -8.91 5.26
CA ARG A 29 -3.14 -8.07 5.47
C ARG A 29 -2.75 -6.61 5.33
N ARG A 30 -3.45 -5.90 4.45
CA ARG A 30 -3.38 -4.44 4.39
C ARG A 30 -3.91 -3.86 5.68
N VAL A 31 -3.11 -3.00 6.29
CA VAL A 31 -3.46 -2.30 7.50
C VAL A 31 -3.74 -0.85 7.15
N SER A 32 -4.99 -0.46 7.22
CA SER A 32 -5.40 0.93 7.07
C SER A 32 -5.29 1.68 8.38
N ALA A 33 -5.10 2.99 8.31
CA ALA A 33 -5.26 3.86 9.47
C ALA A 33 -6.48 4.77 9.27
N LEU A 34 -7.36 4.80 10.27
CA LEU A 34 -8.49 5.73 10.35
C LEU A 34 -8.25 6.70 11.51
N ILE A 35 -7.96 7.94 11.17
CA ILE A 35 -7.69 9.02 12.12
C ILE A 35 -8.97 9.81 12.32
N VAL A 36 -9.49 9.85 13.55
CA VAL A 36 -10.79 10.45 13.85
C VAL A 36 -10.63 11.67 14.74
N LEU A 37 -10.89 12.84 14.19
CA LEU A 37 -10.83 14.13 14.87
C LEU A 37 -12.22 14.48 15.42
N ARG A 38 -12.33 14.50 16.72
CA ARG A 38 -13.55 14.90 17.42
C ARG A 38 -13.33 16.19 18.22
N ASP A 39 -14.35 16.94 18.48
CA ASP A 39 -14.33 17.95 19.55
C ASP A 39 -15.19 17.53 20.75
N SER A 40 -14.99 18.21 21.88
CA SER A 40 -15.69 17.87 23.13
C SER A 40 -17.17 18.21 23.11
N ASP A 41 -17.58 19.10 22.19
CA ASP A 41 -18.98 19.56 22.07
C ASP A 41 -19.83 18.53 21.32
N THR A 42 -19.20 17.77 20.38
CA THR A 42 -19.86 16.75 19.57
C THR A 42 -19.76 15.35 20.15
N VAL A 43 -18.59 15.01 20.73
CA VAL A 43 -18.33 13.67 21.31
C VAL A 43 -17.37 13.78 22.49
N ARG A 44 -17.77 13.33 23.66
CA ARG A 44 -17.01 13.48 24.89
C ARG A 44 -15.78 12.60 24.98
N SER A 45 -15.85 11.37 24.46
CA SER A 45 -14.72 10.43 24.54
C SER A 45 -14.52 9.64 23.26
N ALA A 46 -13.34 9.04 23.12
CA ALA A 46 -13.03 8.12 22.02
C ALA A 46 -13.87 6.83 22.10
N GLU A 47 -14.14 6.36 23.32
CA GLU A 47 -14.97 5.17 23.57
C GLU A 47 -16.40 5.38 23.12
N GLU A 48 -17.00 6.54 23.45
CA GLU A 48 -18.34 6.91 23.01
C GLU A 48 -18.42 6.93 21.48
N LEU A 49 -17.45 7.57 20.83
CA LEU A 49 -17.39 7.65 19.37
C LEU A 49 -17.22 6.28 18.74
N MET A 50 -16.33 5.46 19.28
CA MET A 50 -16.07 4.11 18.79
C MET A 50 -17.32 3.22 18.88
N ALA A 51 -18.10 3.37 19.94
CA ALA A 51 -19.36 2.63 20.10
C ALA A 51 -20.44 3.12 19.12
N ARG A 52 -20.63 4.44 19.03
CA ARG A 52 -21.63 5.06 18.14
C ARG A 52 -21.40 4.77 16.67
N GLU A 53 -20.15 4.74 16.24
CA GLU A 53 -19.76 4.58 14.85
C GLU A 53 -19.37 3.14 14.49
N HIS A 54 -19.57 2.16 15.37
CA HIS A 54 -19.27 0.73 15.18
C HIS A 54 -17.81 0.44 14.83
N LEU A 55 -16.86 1.25 15.32
CA LEU A 55 -15.47 1.21 14.88
C LEU A 55 -14.68 0.03 15.44
N ALA A 56 -15.10 -0.54 16.57
CA ALA A 56 -14.39 -1.68 17.15
C ALA A 56 -14.51 -2.94 16.28
N GLU A 57 -15.72 -3.21 15.76
CA GLU A 57 -15.97 -4.32 14.84
C GLU A 57 -15.28 -4.08 13.50
N LEU A 58 -15.37 -2.87 12.97
CA LEU A 58 -14.66 -2.45 11.76
C LEU A 58 -13.16 -2.73 11.87
N SER A 59 -12.53 -2.29 12.97
CA SER A 59 -11.10 -2.50 13.22
C SER A 59 -10.73 -3.99 13.16
N ASP A 60 -11.51 -4.84 13.82
CA ASP A 60 -11.23 -6.28 13.89
C ASP A 60 -11.49 -7.01 12.56
N GLN A 61 -12.53 -6.62 11.83
CA GLN A 61 -12.92 -7.28 10.58
C GLN A 61 -12.07 -6.84 9.36
N ARG A 62 -11.63 -5.58 9.35
CA ARG A 62 -10.97 -4.95 8.20
C ARG A 62 -9.50 -4.59 8.42
N ASN A 63 -8.90 -4.98 9.56
CA ASN A 63 -7.52 -4.63 9.94
C ASN A 63 -7.28 -3.11 9.91
N VAL A 64 -8.14 -2.34 10.57
CA VAL A 64 -8.03 -0.89 10.63
C VAL A 64 -7.47 -0.46 11.98
N ILE A 65 -6.34 0.21 11.98
CA ILE A 65 -5.85 0.92 13.16
C ILE A 65 -6.68 2.18 13.34
N LEU A 66 -7.25 2.35 14.52
CA LEU A 66 -7.98 3.55 14.88
C LEU A 66 -7.07 4.48 15.69
N ALA A 67 -7.06 5.75 15.33
CA ALA A 67 -6.34 6.79 16.05
C ALA A 67 -7.30 7.94 16.38
N PHE A 68 -7.37 8.33 17.65
CA PHE A 68 -8.21 9.40 18.16
C PHE A 68 -7.31 10.45 18.81
N PRO A 69 -6.71 11.36 18.04
CA PRO A 69 -5.87 12.41 18.58
C PRO A 69 -6.71 13.40 19.41
N ASN A 70 -6.09 13.93 20.46
CA ASN A 70 -6.76 14.83 21.37
C ASN A 70 -6.65 16.28 20.89
N PRO A 71 -7.77 17.01 20.76
CA PRO A 71 -7.76 18.44 20.54
C PRO A 71 -7.25 19.20 21.79
N VAL A 72 -6.78 20.42 21.61
CA VAL A 72 -6.45 21.31 22.76
C VAL A 72 -7.70 22.05 23.20
N ASN A 73 -7.94 22.08 24.52
CA ASN A 73 -9.14 22.67 25.10
C ASN A 73 -10.45 22.20 24.46
N GLY A 74 -10.48 20.95 24.01
CA GLY A 74 -11.66 20.32 23.45
C GLY A 74 -12.00 20.71 22.00
N ARG A 75 -11.22 21.54 21.34
CA ARG A 75 -11.50 22.04 19.96
C ARG A 75 -10.24 22.04 19.08
N TRP A 76 -10.43 21.99 17.78
CA TRP A 76 -9.37 22.04 16.77
C TRP A 76 -9.19 23.46 16.24
N ASN A 77 -7.93 23.90 16.09
CA ASN A 77 -7.56 25.20 15.53
C ASN A 77 -7.49 25.14 13.99
N TRP A 78 -8.61 24.99 13.34
CA TRP A 78 -8.70 24.91 11.90
C TRP A 78 -8.60 26.29 11.21
N GLU A 79 -8.86 27.39 11.93
CA GLU A 79 -8.84 28.77 11.43
C GLU A 79 -7.45 29.43 11.44
N GLU A 80 -6.40 28.72 11.82
CA GLU A 80 -5.02 29.24 11.97
C GLU A 80 -4.89 30.39 12.99
N ASN A 81 -5.66 30.36 14.02
CA ASN A 81 -5.51 31.33 15.10
C ASN A 81 -4.12 31.19 15.75
N THR A 82 -3.24 32.16 15.53
CA THR A 82 -1.84 32.15 16.03
C THR A 82 -1.70 32.15 17.54
N LYS A 83 -2.79 32.43 18.29
CA LYS A 83 -2.82 32.33 19.75
C LYS A 83 -3.14 30.92 20.25
N LEU A 84 -3.52 30.00 19.35
CA LEU A 84 -3.82 28.62 19.64
C LEU A 84 -2.68 27.72 19.09
N PRO A 85 -2.53 26.49 19.59
CA PRO A 85 -1.57 25.54 19.05
C PRO A 85 -1.78 25.29 17.55
N ASP A 86 -0.70 25.05 16.84
CA ASP A 86 -0.72 24.65 15.43
C ASP A 86 -1.14 23.17 15.32
N ASP A 87 -2.41 22.95 15.02
CA ASP A 87 -2.98 21.62 14.89
C ASP A 87 -2.60 20.95 13.58
N LEU A 88 -2.26 21.71 12.55
CA LEU A 88 -1.75 21.12 11.32
C LEU A 88 -0.36 20.51 11.53
N ALA A 89 0.55 21.26 12.18
CA ALA A 89 1.87 20.73 12.54
C ALA A 89 1.76 19.51 13.49
N PHE A 90 0.79 19.51 14.41
CA PHE A 90 0.53 18.32 15.22
C PHE A 90 0.11 17.10 14.38
N LEU A 91 -0.78 17.27 13.42
CA LEU A 91 -1.21 16.20 12.53
C LEU A 91 -0.08 15.76 11.58
N GLU A 92 0.84 16.64 11.22
CA GLU A 92 2.06 16.28 10.47
C GLU A 92 2.96 15.35 11.29
N HIS A 93 3.20 15.67 12.55
CA HIS A 93 3.93 14.77 13.47
C HIS A 93 3.23 13.41 13.62
N LEU A 94 1.91 13.40 13.73
CA LEU A 94 1.12 12.17 13.80
C LEU A 94 1.33 11.29 12.56
N GLN A 95 1.41 11.89 11.36
CA GLN A 95 1.72 11.14 10.13
C GLN A 95 3.07 10.43 10.22
N GLY A 96 4.09 11.11 10.75
CA GLY A 96 5.42 10.54 10.99
C GLY A 96 5.38 9.37 11.98
N GLU A 97 4.61 9.49 13.07
CA GLU A 97 4.43 8.43 14.07
C GLU A 97 3.70 7.21 13.50
N LEU A 98 2.73 7.41 12.60
CA LEU A 98 2.02 6.33 11.93
C LEU A 98 2.84 5.68 10.79
N ASN A 99 3.91 6.30 10.32
CA ASN A 99 4.83 5.69 9.35
C ASN A 99 5.71 4.59 9.97
N SER A 100 5.81 4.56 11.29
CA SER A 100 6.59 3.55 12.00
C SER A 100 5.70 2.37 12.38
N PRO A 101 6.20 1.13 12.36
CA PRO A 101 5.49 -0.02 12.91
C PRO A 101 5.10 0.27 14.37
N VAL A 102 3.88 -0.07 14.75
CA VAL A 102 3.33 0.31 16.05
C VAL A 102 3.05 -0.94 16.88
N GLU A 103 3.76 -1.04 18.00
CA GLU A 103 3.34 -1.82 19.17
C GLU A 103 2.67 -0.88 20.19
N ASN A 104 2.50 -1.38 21.41
CA ASN A 104 2.18 -0.53 22.57
C ASN A 104 3.24 0.57 22.78
N GLU A 105 4.44 0.39 22.17
CA GLU A 105 5.47 1.42 22.07
C GLU A 105 5.88 1.60 20.60
N PRO A 106 6.18 2.83 20.15
CA PRO A 106 6.60 3.06 18.78
C PRO A 106 7.93 2.37 18.48
N PHE A 107 7.97 1.57 17.46
CA PHE A 107 9.22 1.03 16.93
C PHE A 107 9.97 2.17 16.24
N SER A 108 11.08 2.61 16.83
CA SER A 108 11.95 3.59 16.18
C SER A 108 12.86 2.88 15.19
N MET A 109 12.70 3.17 13.91
CA MET A 109 13.63 2.71 12.86
C MET A 109 15.09 3.08 13.17
N ALA A 110 15.32 4.17 13.92
CA ALA A 110 16.65 4.58 14.36
C ALA A 110 17.27 3.65 15.43
N ARG A 111 16.50 2.83 16.12
CA ARG A 111 17.00 1.87 17.12
C ARG A 111 17.38 0.51 16.53
N ALA A 112 16.99 0.23 15.31
CA ALA A 112 17.37 -0.99 14.58
C ALA A 112 18.75 -0.86 13.89
N ALA A 113 19.61 0.02 14.35
CA ALA A 113 20.79 0.57 13.67
C ALA A 113 21.98 -0.39 13.45
N SER A 114 21.86 -1.68 13.64
CA SER A 114 22.95 -2.63 13.35
C SER A 114 22.62 -3.66 12.26
N SER A 115 21.39 -3.71 11.78
CA SER A 115 20.95 -4.56 10.67
C SER A 115 19.86 -3.84 9.91
N ASN A 116 19.62 -4.18 8.65
CA ASN A 116 18.50 -3.67 7.91
C ASN A 116 17.22 -3.89 8.75
N PRO A 117 16.49 -2.81 9.15
CA PRO A 117 15.31 -2.96 10.01
C PRO A 117 14.22 -3.82 9.39
N LEU A 118 14.21 -3.95 8.06
CA LEU A 118 13.30 -4.81 7.32
C LEU A 118 13.55 -6.31 7.56
N ASN A 119 14.75 -6.68 8.03
CA ASN A 119 15.13 -8.04 8.38
C ASN A 119 14.90 -8.36 9.87
N ASP A 120 14.43 -7.40 10.66
CA ASP A 120 14.13 -7.64 12.07
C ASP A 120 12.79 -8.35 12.22
N GLU A 121 12.77 -9.58 12.78
CA GLU A 121 11.52 -10.32 13.02
C GLU A 121 10.49 -9.54 13.83
N ARG A 122 10.93 -8.62 14.70
CA ARG A 122 10.04 -7.76 15.47
C ARG A 122 9.25 -6.83 14.57
N PHE A 123 9.87 -6.31 13.48
CA PHE A 123 9.19 -5.48 12.49
C PHE A 123 7.97 -6.19 11.89
N HIS A 124 8.08 -7.48 11.61
CA HIS A 124 7.01 -8.28 11.01
C HIS A 124 5.89 -8.65 11.98
N ARG A 125 6.12 -8.47 13.28
CA ARG A 125 5.11 -8.69 14.34
C ARG A 125 4.37 -7.42 14.73
N LEU A 126 4.72 -6.29 14.14
CA LEU A 126 4.12 -5.00 14.45
C LEU A 126 3.02 -4.65 13.45
N TRP A 127 2.04 -3.90 13.90
CA TRP A 127 1.06 -3.29 13.04
C TRP A 127 1.72 -2.17 12.23
N HIS A 128 1.76 -2.34 10.91
CA HIS A 128 2.35 -1.38 10.00
C HIS A 128 1.26 -0.77 9.11
N PRO A 129 0.71 0.40 9.46
CA PRO A 129 -0.30 1.05 8.63
C PRO A 129 0.35 1.60 7.37
N MET A 130 -0.24 1.27 6.24
CA MET A 130 0.25 1.72 4.95
C MET A 130 -0.08 3.19 4.71
N ALA A 131 0.85 3.92 4.08
CA ALA A 131 0.72 5.36 3.89
C ALA A 131 -0.39 5.72 2.89
N ASP A 132 -0.63 4.88 1.91
CA ASP A 132 -1.60 5.08 0.83
C ASP A 132 -3.05 4.82 1.23
N VAL A 133 -3.30 4.17 2.38
CA VAL A 133 -4.63 3.83 2.90
C VAL A 133 -4.90 4.45 4.27
N ARG A 134 -4.60 5.74 4.39
CA ARG A 134 -4.93 6.57 5.53
C ARG A 134 -6.15 7.39 5.24
N TYR A 135 -7.06 7.40 6.19
CA TYR A 135 -8.32 8.11 6.09
C TYR A 135 -8.51 9.02 7.29
N PHE A 136 -9.11 10.17 7.06
CA PHE A 136 -9.45 11.10 8.12
C PHE A 136 -10.95 11.26 8.23
N ALA A 137 -11.44 11.24 9.45
CA ALA A 137 -12.82 11.53 9.76
C ALA A 137 -12.91 12.65 10.79
N GLY A 138 -13.90 13.52 10.68
CA GLY A 138 -14.05 14.66 11.57
C GLY A 138 -15.48 14.92 11.99
N PHE A 139 -15.62 15.39 13.23
CA PHE A 139 -16.88 15.81 13.85
C PHE A 139 -16.73 17.20 14.46
N GLY A 140 -17.68 18.10 14.21
CA GLY A 140 -17.65 19.48 14.69
C GLY A 140 -16.39 20.23 14.18
N THR A 141 -15.62 20.86 15.06
CA THR A 141 -14.37 21.54 14.66
C THR A 141 -13.33 20.57 14.12
N GLY A 142 -13.41 19.28 14.48
CA GLY A 142 -12.61 18.23 13.87
C GLY A 142 -12.95 17.99 12.41
N ALA A 143 -14.19 18.15 12.00
CA ALA A 143 -14.60 18.07 10.60
C ALA A 143 -14.01 19.23 9.78
N SER A 144 -14.07 20.47 10.29
CA SER A 144 -13.42 21.61 9.63
C SER A 144 -11.91 21.43 9.50
N MET A 145 -11.27 20.86 10.52
CA MET A 145 -9.84 20.54 10.46
C MET A 145 -9.52 19.46 9.42
N VAL A 146 -10.37 18.45 9.27
CA VAL A 146 -10.23 17.41 8.24
C VAL A 146 -10.43 17.99 6.84
N CYS A 147 -11.44 18.83 6.61
CA CYS A 147 -11.63 19.53 5.34
C CYS A 147 -10.40 20.38 4.98
N ARG A 148 -9.88 21.12 5.94
CA ARG A 148 -8.67 21.91 5.77
C ARG A 148 -7.45 21.04 5.41
N LEU A 149 -7.21 19.97 6.17
CA LEU A 149 -6.11 19.04 5.91
C LEU A 149 -6.21 18.49 4.48
N ALA A 150 -7.40 18.06 4.06
CA ALA A 150 -7.62 17.55 2.71
C ALA A 150 -7.31 18.58 1.62
N ALA A 151 -7.61 19.86 1.87
CA ALA A 151 -7.37 20.94 0.92
C ALA A 151 -5.87 21.31 0.79
N ILE A 152 -5.13 21.37 1.90
CA ILE A 152 -3.74 21.88 1.91
C ILE A 152 -2.68 20.78 1.99
N ARG A 153 -3.05 19.56 2.35
CA ARG A 153 -2.19 18.36 2.43
C ARG A 153 -2.90 17.12 1.86
N PRO A 154 -3.42 17.18 0.62
CA PRO A 154 -4.18 16.06 0.03
C PRO A 154 -3.40 14.75 0.01
N GLN A 155 -2.06 14.80 -0.08
CA GLN A 155 -1.18 13.63 -0.05
C GLN A 155 -1.22 12.84 1.28
N TRP A 156 -1.82 13.39 2.34
CA TRP A 156 -1.88 12.71 3.64
C TRP A 156 -3.11 11.84 3.84
N THR A 157 -4.09 11.95 2.95
CA THR A 157 -5.33 11.18 3.08
C THR A 157 -5.83 10.62 1.76
N ALA A 158 -6.29 9.39 1.78
CA ALA A 158 -6.92 8.77 0.61
C ALA A 158 -8.38 9.21 0.43
N ALA A 159 -9.08 9.46 1.53
CA ALA A 159 -10.45 9.99 1.55
C ALA A 159 -10.79 10.59 2.91
N ILE A 160 -11.84 11.38 2.97
CA ILE A 160 -12.32 11.99 4.21
C ILE A 160 -13.81 11.73 4.48
N PHE A 161 -14.15 11.81 5.77
CA PHE A 161 -15.52 11.97 6.27
C PHE A 161 -15.58 13.25 7.10
N ALA A 162 -16.56 14.09 6.83
CA ALA A 162 -16.80 15.32 7.59
C ALA A 162 -18.27 15.47 7.96
N GLN A 163 -18.54 15.61 9.28
CA GLN A 163 -19.86 15.97 9.77
C GLN A 163 -19.84 17.40 10.29
N GLY A 164 -20.50 18.33 9.57
CA GLY A 164 -20.57 19.74 9.92
C GLY A 164 -19.25 20.50 9.70
N GLY A 165 -18.40 20.03 8.77
CA GLY A 165 -17.12 20.65 8.48
C GLY A 165 -17.23 21.88 7.61
N ASP A 166 -16.50 22.95 7.99
CA ASP A 166 -16.40 24.20 7.25
C ASP A 166 -15.04 24.28 6.52
N ALA A 167 -15.09 24.55 5.21
CA ALA A 167 -13.94 24.75 4.34
C ALA A 167 -13.95 26.12 3.64
N ALA A 168 -14.84 27.02 3.99
CA ALA A 168 -15.03 28.30 3.32
C ALA A 168 -13.75 29.15 3.24
N ALA A 169 -12.87 29.06 4.22
CA ALA A 169 -11.57 29.74 4.23
C ALA A 169 -10.53 29.14 3.25
N LEU A 170 -10.87 28.07 2.53
CA LEU A 170 -9.93 27.27 1.74
C LEU A 170 -10.22 27.34 0.22
N CYS A 171 -11.11 28.22 -0.21
CA CYS A 171 -11.52 28.34 -1.61
C CYS A 171 -10.38 28.62 -2.59
N ASP A 172 -9.25 29.13 -2.10
CA ASP A 172 -8.04 29.41 -2.88
C ASP A 172 -6.96 28.31 -2.79
N ALA A 173 -7.22 27.24 -2.03
CA ALA A 173 -6.27 26.13 -1.92
C ALA A 173 -6.19 25.32 -3.22
N THR A 174 -5.06 24.62 -3.40
CA THR A 174 -4.83 23.75 -4.55
C THR A 174 -5.92 22.69 -4.63
N CYS A 175 -6.75 22.71 -5.67
CA CYS A 175 -7.84 21.75 -5.86
C CYS A 175 -7.30 20.39 -6.32
N ALA A 176 -6.70 19.63 -5.41
CA ALA A 176 -6.35 18.24 -5.67
C ALA A 176 -7.52 17.33 -5.26
N PRO A 177 -7.83 16.27 -6.03
CA PRO A 177 -8.92 15.36 -5.72
C PRO A 177 -8.72 14.70 -4.35
N VAL A 178 -9.73 14.76 -3.50
CA VAL A 178 -9.84 13.98 -2.26
C VAL A 178 -11.28 13.50 -2.14
N PRO A 179 -11.54 12.20 -2.30
CA PRO A 179 -12.85 11.62 -2.13
C PRO A 179 -13.42 11.97 -0.75
N ALA A 180 -14.68 12.40 -0.71
CA ALA A 180 -15.27 12.96 0.49
C ALA A 180 -16.69 12.45 0.74
N TYR A 181 -16.97 12.11 2.00
CA TYR A 181 -18.34 11.92 2.52
C TYR A 181 -18.67 13.09 3.43
N LEU A 182 -19.62 13.93 3.00
CA LEU A 182 -19.99 15.19 3.64
C LEU A 182 -21.40 15.09 4.23
N ALA A 183 -21.54 15.29 5.53
CA ALA A 183 -22.81 15.20 6.22
C ALA A 183 -23.13 16.55 6.89
N GLY A 184 -24.09 17.29 6.32
CA GLY A 184 -24.51 18.60 6.81
C GLY A 184 -23.39 19.63 6.84
N CYS A 185 -22.53 19.62 5.85
CA CYS A 185 -21.51 20.64 5.63
C CYS A 185 -22.13 21.88 4.98
N PRO A 186 -21.52 23.08 5.13
CA PRO A 186 -21.92 24.26 4.35
C PRO A 186 -21.78 24.03 2.84
N GLU A 187 -22.61 24.73 2.05
CA GLU A 187 -22.62 24.64 0.59
C GLU A 187 -21.25 24.95 -0.02
N GLU A 188 -20.54 25.94 0.50
CA GLU A 188 -19.19 26.31 0.03
C GLU A 188 -18.18 25.17 0.23
N THR A 189 -18.35 24.36 1.27
CA THR A 189 -17.53 23.16 1.50
C THR A 189 -17.85 22.09 0.46
N GLU A 190 -19.11 21.86 0.19
CA GLU A 190 -19.56 20.90 -0.82
C GLU A 190 -19.05 21.30 -2.21
N GLU A 191 -19.23 22.56 -2.61
CA GLU A 191 -18.71 23.12 -3.86
C GLU A 191 -17.19 22.96 -4.00
N TYR A 192 -16.43 23.16 -2.92
CA TYR A 192 -15.00 22.93 -2.92
C TYR A 192 -14.67 21.49 -3.31
N PHE A 193 -15.30 20.50 -2.65
CA PHE A 193 -15.02 19.09 -2.92
C PHE A 193 -15.56 18.63 -4.28
N PHE A 194 -16.66 19.15 -4.76
CA PHE A 194 -17.13 18.91 -6.13
C PHE A 194 -16.10 19.36 -7.16
N ARG A 195 -15.61 20.58 -7.02
CA ARG A 195 -14.59 21.13 -7.90
C ARG A 195 -13.27 20.36 -7.82
N ALA A 196 -12.80 20.03 -6.61
CA ALA A 196 -11.56 19.32 -6.39
C ALA A 196 -11.59 17.91 -6.99
N ASN A 197 -12.71 17.20 -6.90
CA ASN A 197 -12.88 15.87 -7.46
C ASN A 197 -13.35 15.87 -8.93
N GLY A 198 -13.63 17.03 -9.53
CA GLY A 198 -14.10 17.13 -10.90
C GLY A 198 -15.45 16.44 -11.13
N VAL A 199 -16.35 16.50 -10.15
CA VAL A 199 -17.67 15.92 -10.20
C VAL A 199 -18.75 17.01 -10.34
N SER A 200 -19.92 16.66 -10.91
CA SER A 200 -21.06 17.57 -11.09
C SER A 200 -22.27 17.07 -10.33
N GLN A 201 -23.17 17.98 -9.95
CA GLN A 201 -24.39 17.70 -9.17
C GLN A 201 -25.56 17.19 -10.01
N GLU A 202 -25.36 16.79 -11.27
CA GLU A 202 -26.46 16.59 -12.22
C GLU A 202 -27.33 15.34 -11.98
N ASP A 203 -26.85 14.36 -11.22
CA ASP A 203 -27.55 13.07 -11.04
C ASP A 203 -28.47 12.98 -9.81
N GLY A 204 -28.40 13.94 -8.89
CA GLY A 204 -29.38 14.09 -7.79
C GLY A 204 -29.45 12.96 -6.76
N THR A 205 -28.50 12.02 -6.79
CA THR A 205 -28.49 10.83 -5.92
C THR A 205 -27.82 11.06 -4.56
N GLY A 206 -27.12 12.20 -4.38
CA GLY A 206 -26.27 12.48 -3.22
C GLY A 206 -24.92 11.80 -3.28
N GLU A 207 -24.64 10.96 -4.27
CA GLU A 207 -23.36 10.34 -4.54
C GLU A 207 -22.92 10.69 -5.97
N TYR A 208 -21.75 11.30 -6.12
CA TYR A 208 -21.27 11.89 -7.37
C TYR A 208 -19.87 11.37 -7.69
N HIS A 209 -19.69 10.91 -8.92
CA HIS A 209 -18.44 10.30 -9.38
C HIS A 209 -17.83 11.06 -10.56
N HIS A 210 -16.51 11.12 -10.60
CA HIS A 210 -15.81 11.63 -11.77
C HIS A 210 -15.91 10.62 -12.94
N PRO A 211 -16.30 11.06 -14.15
CA PRO A 211 -16.63 10.16 -15.25
C PRO A 211 -15.48 9.28 -15.74
N LEU A 212 -14.23 9.74 -15.58
CA LEU A 212 -13.04 8.99 -16.01
C LEU A 212 -12.30 8.29 -14.85
N ASN A 213 -12.56 8.69 -13.61
CA ASN A 213 -11.98 8.08 -12.42
C ASN A 213 -13.03 7.97 -11.31
N PRO A 214 -13.84 6.91 -11.28
CA PRO A 214 -14.90 6.75 -10.29
C PRO A 214 -14.43 6.75 -8.82
N SER A 215 -13.13 6.59 -8.58
CA SER A 215 -12.54 6.71 -7.24
C SER A 215 -12.54 8.16 -6.72
N GLN A 216 -12.62 9.14 -7.61
CA GLN A 216 -12.84 10.54 -7.28
C GLN A 216 -14.33 10.73 -7.11
N GLN A 217 -14.82 10.63 -5.88
CA GLN A 217 -16.23 10.74 -5.56
C GLN A 217 -16.49 11.69 -4.40
N VAL A 218 -17.69 12.28 -4.41
CA VAL A 218 -18.22 13.08 -3.30
C VAL A 218 -19.62 12.57 -2.96
N THR A 219 -19.85 12.28 -1.70
CA THR A 219 -21.18 11.95 -1.18
C THR A 219 -21.64 13.08 -0.29
N VAL A 220 -22.86 13.59 -0.52
CA VAL A 220 -23.47 14.66 0.26
C VAL A 220 -24.79 14.16 0.84
N VAL A 221 -24.93 14.26 2.15
CA VAL A 221 -26.12 13.82 2.86
C VAL A 221 -26.51 14.81 3.96
N SER A 222 -27.78 14.81 4.34
CA SER A 222 -28.19 15.53 5.56
C SER A 222 -27.67 14.81 6.81
N PRO A 223 -27.48 15.52 7.94
CA PRO A 223 -27.00 14.92 9.19
C PRO A 223 -27.82 13.73 9.68
N GLU A 224 -29.14 13.75 9.42
CA GLU A 224 -30.09 12.70 9.85
C GLU A 224 -29.97 11.44 9.02
N ASN A 225 -29.55 11.57 7.76
CA ASN A 225 -29.47 10.46 6.79
C ASN A 225 -28.04 9.94 6.64
N ARG A 226 -27.08 10.41 7.43
CA ARG A 226 -25.70 9.97 7.32
C ARG A 226 -25.52 8.50 7.72
N ALA A 227 -24.69 7.81 7.01
CA ALA A 227 -24.20 6.49 7.39
C ALA A 227 -23.25 6.61 8.61
N THR A 228 -23.10 5.52 9.37
CA THR A 228 -22.02 5.41 10.37
C THR A 228 -20.66 5.44 9.72
N LEU A 229 -19.64 5.81 10.47
CA LEU A 229 -18.28 5.84 9.93
C LEU A 229 -17.79 4.44 9.50
N ALA A 230 -18.27 3.37 10.13
CA ALA A 230 -17.99 2.00 9.70
C ALA A 230 -18.63 1.67 8.34
N GLU A 231 -19.85 2.14 8.09
CA GLU A 231 -20.52 1.99 6.78
C GLU A 231 -19.80 2.82 5.70
N VAL A 232 -19.39 4.06 6.02
CA VAL A 232 -18.60 4.91 5.10
C VAL A 232 -17.24 4.26 4.80
N TYR A 233 -16.61 3.64 5.79
CA TYR A 233 -15.38 2.89 5.52
C TYR A 233 -15.62 1.78 4.48
N ASN A 234 -16.69 1.01 4.62
CA ASN A 234 -16.99 -0.09 3.71
C ASN A 234 -17.42 0.37 2.31
N SER A 235 -18.14 1.47 2.20
CA SER A 235 -18.64 1.99 0.91
C SER A 235 -17.64 2.86 0.16
N LEU A 236 -16.84 3.67 0.86
CA LEU A 236 -15.89 4.61 0.26
C LEU A 236 -14.44 4.27 0.59
N PHE A 237 -14.04 4.27 1.88
CA PHE A 237 -12.65 4.24 2.26
C PHE A 237 -11.93 2.95 1.84
N SER A 238 -12.59 1.80 1.99
CA SER A 238 -12.00 0.52 1.58
C SER A 238 -11.78 0.37 0.07
N ARG A 239 -12.31 1.31 -0.73
CA ARG A 239 -12.30 1.26 -2.20
C ARG A 239 -11.34 2.25 -2.84
N VAL A 240 -10.73 3.13 -2.07
CA VAL A 240 -9.83 4.16 -2.57
C VAL A 240 -8.50 4.16 -1.83
N ARG A 241 -7.44 4.52 -2.55
CA ARG A 241 -6.12 4.74 -2.00
C ARG A 241 -5.49 5.99 -2.61
N ARG A 242 -4.49 6.54 -1.94
CA ARG A 242 -3.70 7.64 -2.44
C ARG A 242 -2.30 7.18 -2.78
N VAL A 243 -1.96 7.19 -4.06
CA VAL A 243 -0.63 6.83 -4.54
C VAL A 243 0.26 8.06 -4.69
N ASN A 244 1.55 7.89 -4.46
CA ASN A 244 2.50 9.00 -4.43
C ASN A 244 3.13 9.24 -5.81
N THR A 245 2.29 9.48 -6.82
CA THR A 245 2.69 9.69 -8.22
C THR A 245 2.87 11.15 -8.59
N SER A 246 2.37 12.07 -7.76
CA SER A 246 2.47 13.51 -7.92
C SER A 246 2.70 14.21 -6.57
N LEU A 247 2.94 15.52 -6.56
CA LEU A 247 3.13 16.30 -5.32
C LEU A 247 1.93 16.22 -4.38
N CYS A 248 0.72 16.08 -4.93
CA CYS A 248 -0.52 15.94 -4.17
C CYS A 248 -0.95 14.48 -3.97
N GLY A 249 -0.24 13.54 -4.61
CA GLY A 249 -0.68 12.17 -4.77
C GLY A 249 -1.92 12.04 -5.67
N ASP A 250 -2.12 10.88 -6.24
CA ASP A 250 -3.28 10.60 -7.09
C ASP A 250 -4.23 9.63 -6.39
N VAL A 251 -5.52 9.80 -6.64
CA VAL A 251 -6.56 8.91 -6.11
C VAL A 251 -6.75 7.75 -7.07
N GLU A 252 -6.62 6.55 -6.56
CA GLU A 252 -6.83 5.31 -7.32
C GLU A 252 -7.83 4.39 -6.63
N ALA A 253 -8.42 3.50 -7.43
CA ALA A 253 -9.21 2.42 -6.89
C ALA A 253 -8.32 1.49 -6.05
N ARG A 254 -8.78 1.19 -4.83
CA ARG A 254 -8.26 0.11 -4.01
C ARG A 254 -9.15 -1.11 -4.22
N MET A 255 -8.54 -2.26 -4.46
CA MET A 255 -9.29 -3.51 -4.43
C MET A 255 -9.40 -3.97 -2.98
N PRO A 256 -10.61 -4.22 -2.47
CA PRO A 256 -10.77 -4.93 -1.20
C PRO A 256 -10.09 -6.30 -1.29
N ASP A 257 -9.50 -6.75 -0.19
CA ASP A 257 -8.79 -8.05 -0.13
C ASP A 257 -9.65 -9.24 -0.57
N ALA A 258 -10.98 -9.09 -0.51
CA ALA A 258 -11.96 -10.08 -0.95
C ALA A 258 -12.26 -10.08 -2.45
N ASP A 259 -11.98 -8.98 -3.16
CA ASP A 259 -12.43 -8.81 -4.55
C ASP A 259 -11.44 -9.36 -5.59
N GLY A 260 -10.23 -9.74 -5.16
CA GLY A 260 -9.19 -10.22 -6.07
C GLY A 260 -9.27 -11.69 -6.47
N ASN A 261 -10.18 -12.48 -5.90
CA ASN A 261 -10.25 -13.95 -6.09
C ASN A 261 -8.89 -14.63 -5.94
N PHE A 262 -8.06 -14.13 -4.99
CA PHE A 262 -6.75 -14.71 -4.74
C PHE A 262 -6.84 -15.96 -3.87
N THR A 263 -6.03 -16.96 -4.22
CA THR A 263 -5.68 -18.04 -3.31
C THR A 263 -4.43 -17.64 -2.53
N PHE A 264 -4.51 -17.68 -1.21
CA PHE A 264 -3.42 -17.29 -0.31
C PHE A 264 -2.67 -18.52 0.18
N TYR A 265 -1.37 -18.53 -0.01
CA TYR A 265 -0.45 -19.52 0.53
C TYR A 265 0.46 -18.80 1.53
N VAL A 266 0.28 -19.06 2.81
CA VAL A 266 0.97 -18.31 3.88
C VAL A 266 1.81 -19.26 4.73
N ASN A 267 3.12 -19.02 4.79
CA ASN A 267 4.08 -19.92 5.45
C ASN A 267 3.91 -21.37 4.98
N ASP A 268 3.76 -21.56 3.70
CA ASP A 268 3.43 -22.83 3.07
C ASP A 268 4.72 -23.60 2.72
N THR A 269 4.76 -24.88 3.03
CA THR A 269 5.92 -25.75 2.84
C THR A 269 5.79 -26.71 1.65
N ARG A 270 4.72 -26.58 0.85
CA ARG A 270 4.42 -27.51 -0.26
C ARG A 270 5.40 -27.46 -1.43
N LEU A 271 6.28 -26.47 -1.48
CA LEU A 271 7.30 -26.40 -2.53
C LEU A 271 8.41 -27.46 -2.35
N GLY A 272 8.53 -28.03 -1.14
CA GLY A 272 9.40 -29.17 -0.88
C GLY A 272 10.90 -28.85 -0.82
N ASP A 273 11.25 -27.56 -0.72
CA ASP A 273 12.63 -27.07 -0.62
C ASP A 273 13.13 -26.95 0.83
N GLY A 274 12.29 -27.37 1.80
CA GLY A 274 12.60 -27.35 3.23
C GLY A 274 12.32 -26.02 3.93
N ALA A 275 11.82 -25.02 3.20
CA ALA A 275 11.46 -23.71 3.73
C ALA A 275 9.95 -23.45 3.65
N ALA A 276 9.49 -22.49 4.41
CA ALA A 276 8.12 -22.01 4.37
C ALA A 276 8.04 -20.70 3.59
N HIS A 277 7.21 -20.68 2.57
CA HIS A 277 7.07 -19.54 1.66
C HIS A 277 5.68 -18.95 1.67
N THR A 278 5.57 -17.73 1.21
CA THR A 278 4.29 -17.01 1.13
C THR A 278 4.11 -16.43 -0.27
N TRP A 279 2.94 -16.67 -0.87
CA TRP A 279 2.55 -16.07 -2.15
C TRP A 279 1.04 -16.01 -2.29
N ILE A 280 0.56 -15.21 -3.24
CA ILE A 280 -0.83 -15.22 -3.67
C ILE A 280 -0.92 -15.56 -5.15
N THR A 281 -1.97 -16.26 -5.53
CA THR A 281 -2.23 -16.68 -6.91
C THR A 281 -3.62 -16.26 -7.34
N HIS A 282 -3.75 -15.70 -8.54
CA HIS A 282 -5.02 -15.50 -9.19
C HIS A 282 -5.11 -16.41 -10.42
N VAL A 283 -6.11 -17.27 -10.44
CA VAL A 283 -6.45 -18.12 -11.58
C VAL A 283 -7.75 -17.56 -12.19
N PRO A 284 -7.74 -17.10 -13.45
CA PRO A 284 -8.94 -16.59 -14.11
C PRO A 284 -10.08 -17.58 -14.13
N GLU A 285 -11.33 -17.12 -14.07
CA GLU A 285 -12.49 -17.98 -14.02
C GLU A 285 -12.57 -18.90 -15.25
N ARG A 286 -12.34 -18.34 -16.43
CA ARG A 286 -12.29 -19.13 -17.67
C ARG A 286 -11.21 -20.23 -17.69
N VAL A 287 -10.13 -20.06 -16.92
CA VAL A 287 -9.06 -21.07 -16.79
C VAL A 287 -9.50 -22.19 -15.86
N LYS A 288 -10.24 -21.87 -14.79
CA LYS A 288 -10.85 -22.87 -13.89
C LYS A 288 -11.91 -23.72 -14.61
N GLU A 289 -12.67 -23.10 -15.52
CA GLU A 289 -13.67 -23.79 -16.33
C GLU A 289 -13.04 -24.72 -17.39
N HIS A 290 -11.80 -24.46 -17.80
CA HIS A 290 -11.07 -25.21 -18.83
C HIS A 290 -9.68 -25.66 -18.35
N PRO A 291 -9.60 -26.51 -17.31
CA PRO A 291 -8.31 -26.88 -16.69
C PRO A 291 -7.40 -27.76 -17.57
N ASP A 292 -7.90 -28.25 -18.68
CA ASP A 292 -7.16 -28.99 -19.70
C ASP A 292 -6.39 -28.05 -20.67
N VAL A 293 -6.72 -26.78 -20.72
CA VAL A 293 -6.07 -25.78 -21.57
C VAL A 293 -4.92 -25.10 -20.84
N ARG A 294 -3.70 -25.35 -21.28
CA ARG A 294 -2.51 -24.71 -20.70
C ARG A 294 -2.41 -23.24 -21.10
N VAL A 295 -2.19 -22.38 -20.09
CA VAL A 295 -2.15 -20.92 -20.21
C VAL A 295 -0.83 -20.34 -19.73
N PRO A 296 -0.48 -19.09 -20.10
CA PRO A 296 0.71 -18.43 -19.60
C PRO A 296 0.67 -18.23 -18.08
N LEU A 297 1.85 -18.17 -17.47
CA LEU A 297 2.09 -17.77 -16.09
C LEU A 297 2.84 -16.43 -16.07
N MET A 298 2.31 -15.44 -15.34
CA MET A 298 2.97 -14.19 -15.04
C MET A 298 3.30 -14.15 -13.55
N ILE A 299 4.57 -14.00 -13.20
CA ILE A 299 5.03 -13.78 -11.82
C ILE A 299 5.51 -12.35 -11.69
N PHE A 300 4.99 -11.63 -10.70
CA PHE A 300 5.42 -10.26 -10.42
C PHE A 300 6.03 -10.14 -9.04
N PHE A 301 7.26 -9.62 -8.98
CA PHE A 301 8.03 -9.42 -7.77
C PHE A 301 7.83 -7.99 -7.24
N HIS A 302 7.41 -7.88 -5.99
CA HIS A 302 7.22 -6.59 -5.31
C HIS A 302 8.53 -5.83 -5.11
N GLY A 303 8.45 -4.52 -4.90
CA GLY A 303 9.60 -3.68 -4.53
C GLY A 303 10.04 -3.89 -3.08
N ALA A 304 11.17 -3.30 -2.69
CA ALA A 304 11.59 -3.29 -1.28
C ALA A 304 10.54 -2.60 -0.40
N SER A 305 10.29 -3.16 0.77
CA SER A 305 9.29 -2.68 1.75
C SER A 305 7.83 -2.84 1.32
N ASP A 306 7.59 -3.69 0.34
CA ASP A 306 6.28 -3.95 -0.23
C ASP A 306 5.84 -5.41 0.05
N ASN A 307 4.66 -5.80 -0.39
CA ASN A 307 4.09 -7.12 -0.21
C ASN A 307 3.28 -7.56 -1.44
N PRO A 308 2.88 -8.85 -1.53
CA PRO A 308 2.13 -9.37 -2.67
C PRO A 308 0.83 -8.64 -3.01
N LEU A 309 0.07 -8.19 -2.00
CA LEU A 309 -1.19 -7.47 -2.24
C LEU A 309 -0.97 -6.07 -2.82
N GLU A 310 0.06 -5.37 -2.34
CA GLU A 310 0.46 -4.08 -2.90
C GLU A 310 0.94 -4.23 -4.34
N ALA A 311 1.75 -5.25 -4.61
CA ALA A 311 2.20 -5.57 -5.96
C ALA A 311 1.01 -5.86 -6.89
N ALA A 312 -0.01 -6.59 -6.41
CA ALA A 312 -1.23 -6.86 -7.15
C ALA A 312 -2.02 -5.57 -7.43
N ASP A 313 -2.16 -4.67 -6.44
CA ASP A 313 -2.84 -3.39 -6.61
C ASP A 313 -2.10 -2.45 -7.55
N MET A 314 -0.78 -2.39 -7.44
CA MET A 314 0.04 -1.52 -8.27
C MET A 314 -0.04 -1.92 -9.74
N THR A 315 0.04 -3.22 -10.02
CA THR A 315 0.14 -3.71 -11.40
C THR A 315 -1.18 -4.09 -12.03
N LYS A 316 -2.12 -4.56 -11.22
CA LYS A 316 -3.40 -5.13 -11.68
C LYS A 316 -3.23 -6.22 -12.75
N PHE A 317 -2.10 -6.95 -12.75
CA PHE A 317 -1.89 -8.06 -13.70
C PHE A 317 -2.94 -9.17 -13.55
N HIS A 318 -3.49 -9.38 -12.36
CA HIS A 318 -4.60 -10.32 -12.17
C HIS A 318 -5.87 -9.89 -12.91
N VAL A 319 -6.17 -8.56 -13.00
CA VAL A 319 -7.29 -8.03 -13.80
C VAL A 319 -7.01 -8.25 -15.30
N LEU A 320 -5.77 -8.00 -15.71
CA LEU A 320 -5.35 -8.30 -17.08
C LEU A 320 -5.39 -9.80 -17.34
N GLY A 321 -4.95 -10.63 -16.40
CA GLY A 321 -5.01 -12.09 -16.46
C GLY A 321 -6.43 -12.62 -16.62
N GLU A 322 -7.40 -12.04 -15.89
CA GLU A 322 -8.83 -12.37 -16.03
C GLU A 322 -9.31 -12.12 -17.46
N ARG A 323 -8.94 -10.98 -18.03
CA ARG A 323 -9.32 -10.59 -19.39
C ARG A 323 -8.63 -11.43 -20.48
N GLU A 324 -7.31 -11.64 -20.36
CA GLU A 324 -6.48 -12.26 -21.39
C GLU A 324 -6.29 -13.79 -21.19
N GLY A 325 -6.60 -14.33 -20.00
CA GLY A 325 -6.52 -15.75 -19.64
C GLY A 325 -5.11 -16.24 -19.37
N PHE A 326 -4.43 -15.59 -18.46
CA PHE A 326 -3.20 -16.08 -17.89
C PHE A 326 -3.25 -16.06 -16.36
N ILE A 327 -2.56 -17.01 -15.75
CA ILE A 327 -2.43 -17.10 -14.29
C ILE A 327 -1.43 -16.05 -13.81
N THR A 328 -1.74 -15.36 -12.70
CA THR A 328 -0.80 -14.44 -12.05
C THR A 328 -0.40 -14.94 -10.67
N VAL A 329 0.87 -14.75 -10.34
CA VAL A 329 1.42 -15.07 -9.03
C VAL A 329 2.21 -13.88 -8.51
N TYR A 330 1.98 -13.54 -7.24
CA TYR A 330 2.72 -12.52 -6.52
C TYR A 330 3.37 -13.18 -5.31
N PRO A 331 4.63 -13.57 -5.41
CA PRO A 331 5.37 -14.17 -4.30
C PRO A 331 5.87 -13.08 -3.34
N TRP A 332 6.24 -13.50 -2.13
CA TRP A 332 6.85 -12.65 -1.13
C TRP A 332 8.30 -13.06 -0.90
N GLY A 333 9.22 -12.08 -0.91
CA GLY A 333 10.65 -12.33 -0.74
C GLY A 333 10.98 -13.08 0.55
N GLY A 334 12.04 -13.86 0.55
CA GLY A 334 12.45 -14.70 1.69
C GLY A 334 12.68 -13.91 2.98
N ASN A 335 13.10 -12.65 2.86
CA ASN A 335 13.14 -11.68 3.96
C ASN A 335 11.85 -10.88 4.10
N ARG A 336 10.76 -11.37 3.53
CA ARG A 336 9.39 -10.85 3.59
C ARG A 336 9.16 -9.50 2.93
N MET A 337 10.07 -8.54 3.04
CA MET A 337 9.92 -7.21 2.47
C MET A 337 11.00 -6.85 1.45
N THR A 338 11.92 -7.77 1.17
CA THR A 338 13.02 -7.59 0.19
C THR A 338 13.36 -8.91 -0.47
N TRP A 339 13.95 -8.83 -1.65
CA TRP A 339 14.49 -9.95 -2.40
C TRP A 339 16.01 -10.00 -2.24
N ASN A 340 16.53 -11.18 -2.00
CA ASN A 340 17.96 -11.42 -1.99
C ASN A 340 18.50 -11.68 -3.41
N SER A 341 18.15 -11.11 -4.40
CA SER A 341 18.60 -11.25 -5.81
C SER A 341 20.02 -11.81 -6.05
N GLY A 342 20.46 -12.75 -5.18
CA GLY A 342 21.81 -13.32 -5.14
C GLY A 342 22.89 -12.41 -4.55
N LEU A 343 22.54 -11.35 -3.83
CA LEU A 343 23.47 -10.36 -3.29
C LEU A 343 24.13 -10.77 -1.96
N ASN A 344 23.48 -11.65 -1.19
CA ASN A 344 23.95 -12.06 0.12
C ASN A 344 23.87 -13.59 0.25
N ALA A 345 25.02 -14.22 0.45
CA ALA A 345 25.11 -15.68 0.58
C ALA A 345 24.54 -16.21 1.91
N ASP A 346 24.42 -15.35 2.92
CA ASP A 346 23.89 -15.71 4.25
C ASP A 346 22.38 -15.54 4.35
N GLU A 347 21.74 -15.03 3.31
CA GLU A 347 20.30 -14.86 3.22
C GLU A 347 19.63 -15.98 2.41
N PRO A 348 18.31 -16.21 2.54
CA PRO A 348 17.59 -17.19 1.74
C PRO A 348 17.82 -17.05 0.23
N ASP A 349 17.91 -18.17 -0.46
CA ASP A 349 18.04 -18.21 -1.92
C ASP A 349 16.65 -18.02 -2.57
N ASP A 350 16.26 -16.76 -2.79
CA ASP A 350 14.99 -16.42 -3.41
C ASP A 350 14.88 -16.96 -4.86
N GLY A 351 16.01 -17.02 -5.57
CA GLY A 351 16.02 -17.62 -6.91
C GLY A 351 15.65 -19.11 -6.91
N ALA A 352 16.15 -19.87 -5.94
CA ALA A 352 15.75 -21.27 -5.75
C ALA A 352 14.28 -21.40 -5.36
N TYR A 353 13.81 -20.54 -4.45
CA TYR A 353 12.40 -20.46 -4.09
C TYR A 353 11.50 -20.26 -5.32
N ILE A 354 11.79 -19.25 -6.14
CA ILE A 354 10.99 -18.97 -7.35
C ILE A 354 11.06 -20.10 -8.38
N ALA A 355 12.22 -20.71 -8.55
CA ALA A 355 12.32 -21.88 -9.42
C ALA A 355 11.46 -23.06 -8.92
N ALA A 356 11.41 -23.30 -7.59
CA ALA A 356 10.52 -24.30 -7.00
C ALA A 356 9.05 -23.94 -7.19
N LEU A 357 8.68 -22.66 -7.00
CA LEU A 357 7.32 -22.16 -7.21
C LEU A 357 6.88 -22.34 -8.66
N ILE A 358 7.71 -21.99 -9.64
CA ILE A 358 7.39 -22.21 -11.06
C ILE A 358 7.13 -23.69 -11.34
N ARG A 359 8.01 -24.59 -10.86
CA ARG A 359 7.84 -26.04 -11.06
C ARG A 359 6.56 -26.55 -10.40
N TYR A 360 6.24 -26.04 -9.22
CA TYR A 360 4.98 -26.36 -8.51
C TYR A 360 3.77 -25.94 -9.35
N MET A 361 3.73 -24.68 -9.84
CA MET A 361 2.64 -24.16 -10.65
C MET A 361 2.47 -24.96 -11.97
N VAL A 362 3.57 -25.31 -12.64
CA VAL A 362 3.54 -26.13 -13.87
C VAL A 362 2.99 -27.54 -13.61
N ALA A 363 3.26 -28.10 -12.43
CA ALA A 363 2.83 -29.45 -12.09
C ALA A 363 1.38 -29.53 -11.59
N ASN A 364 0.86 -28.48 -10.95
CA ASN A 364 -0.43 -28.52 -10.24
C ASN A 364 -1.51 -27.63 -10.85
N ASP A 365 -1.15 -26.69 -11.71
CA ASP A 365 -2.05 -25.75 -12.38
C ASP A 365 -1.90 -25.90 -13.91
N PRO A 366 -2.88 -25.44 -14.71
CA PRO A 366 -2.82 -25.54 -16.18
C PRO A 366 -1.82 -24.53 -16.79
N VAL A 367 -0.61 -24.49 -16.28
CA VAL A 367 0.47 -23.61 -16.75
C VAL A 367 1.20 -24.23 -17.94
N ASP A 368 1.41 -23.44 -18.99
CA ASP A 368 2.29 -23.79 -20.09
C ASP A 368 3.76 -23.52 -19.69
N PRO A 369 4.60 -24.56 -19.56
CA PRO A 369 5.99 -24.39 -19.14
C PRO A 369 6.85 -23.58 -20.12
N GLN A 370 6.39 -23.36 -21.34
CA GLN A 370 7.08 -22.55 -22.35
C GLN A 370 6.63 -21.06 -22.30
N ARG A 371 5.64 -20.72 -21.49
CA ARG A 371 5.07 -19.36 -21.40
C ARG A 371 5.06 -18.85 -19.97
N VAL A 372 6.23 -18.90 -19.31
CA VAL A 372 6.45 -18.34 -17.98
C VAL A 372 7.17 -17.01 -18.10
N TYR A 373 6.57 -15.96 -17.59
CA TYR A 373 7.05 -14.59 -17.69
C TYR A 373 7.31 -14.01 -16.30
N LEU A 374 8.40 -13.27 -16.15
CA LEU A 374 8.73 -12.59 -14.90
C LEU A 374 8.73 -11.08 -15.10
N SER A 375 8.19 -10.38 -14.14
CA SER A 375 8.31 -8.93 -14.02
C SER A 375 8.51 -8.57 -12.56
N GLY A 376 8.94 -7.36 -12.29
CA GLY A 376 9.10 -6.86 -10.93
C GLY A 376 9.50 -5.40 -10.94
N PHE A 377 9.34 -4.75 -9.79
CA PHE A 377 9.65 -3.36 -9.60
C PHE A 377 10.83 -3.19 -8.64
N SER A 378 11.79 -2.28 -8.97
CA SER A 378 12.92 -1.93 -8.11
C SER A 378 13.72 -3.17 -7.65
N ASN A 379 13.75 -3.50 -6.36
CA ASN A 379 14.39 -4.72 -5.81
C ASN A 379 13.80 -6.00 -6.43
N GLY A 380 12.49 -6.07 -6.67
CA GLY A 380 11.85 -7.20 -7.34
C GLY A 380 12.21 -7.31 -8.82
N ALA A 381 12.54 -6.21 -9.49
CA ALA A 381 13.07 -6.24 -10.84
C ALA A 381 14.49 -6.84 -10.88
N GLY A 382 15.28 -6.60 -9.84
CA GLY A 382 16.55 -7.29 -9.62
C GLY A 382 16.36 -8.80 -9.48
N GLU A 383 15.34 -9.22 -8.72
CA GLU A 383 15.00 -10.64 -8.55
C GLU A 383 14.57 -11.29 -9.87
N ALA A 384 13.72 -10.63 -10.67
CA ALA A 384 13.33 -11.15 -11.99
C ALA A 384 14.55 -11.44 -12.87
N GLN A 385 15.55 -10.58 -12.84
CA GLN A 385 16.80 -10.77 -13.58
C GLN A 385 17.65 -11.90 -12.99
N ALA A 386 17.75 -11.97 -11.65
CA ALA A 386 18.53 -13.01 -10.97
C ALA A 386 17.98 -14.41 -11.25
N VAL A 387 16.66 -14.58 -11.19
CA VAL A 387 15.97 -15.83 -11.55
C VAL A 387 16.20 -16.20 -13.02
N ALA A 388 16.04 -15.23 -13.93
CA ALA A 388 16.24 -15.46 -15.35
C ALA A 388 17.69 -15.85 -15.72
N LEU A 389 18.66 -15.31 -15.00
CA LEU A 389 20.07 -15.67 -15.15
C LEU A 389 20.41 -17.04 -14.54
N SER A 390 19.74 -17.39 -13.44
CA SER A 390 20.02 -18.63 -12.71
C SER A 390 19.26 -19.83 -13.23
N TYR A 391 18.06 -19.63 -13.77
CA TYR A 391 17.15 -20.67 -14.26
C TYR A 391 16.54 -20.32 -15.64
N PRO A 392 17.39 -19.99 -16.64
CA PRO A 392 16.91 -19.53 -17.95
C PRO A 392 16.00 -20.54 -18.66
N GLU A 393 16.14 -21.82 -18.36
CA GLU A 393 15.32 -22.90 -18.94
C GLU A 393 13.85 -22.85 -18.50
N LEU A 394 13.55 -22.13 -17.40
CA LEU A 394 12.19 -22.00 -16.89
C LEU A 394 11.47 -20.76 -17.41
N ILE A 395 12.18 -19.81 -18.04
CA ILE A 395 11.69 -18.47 -18.28
C ILE A 395 11.62 -18.18 -19.79
N ALA A 396 10.45 -17.72 -20.24
CA ALA A 396 10.24 -17.33 -21.63
C ALA A 396 10.70 -15.90 -21.94
N ALA A 397 10.43 -14.95 -21.05
CA ALA A 397 10.87 -13.56 -21.14
C ALA A 397 10.73 -12.84 -19.80
N ILE A 398 11.42 -11.69 -19.67
CA ILE A 398 11.34 -10.84 -18.48
C ILE A 398 11.04 -9.39 -18.84
N CYS A 399 10.37 -8.69 -17.91
CA CYS A 399 10.11 -7.26 -17.97
C CYS A 399 10.49 -6.58 -16.63
N PRO A 400 11.77 -6.29 -16.38
CA PRO A 400 12.19 -5.58 -15.20
C PRO A 400 11.78 -4.10 -15.28
N ILE A 401 11.18 -3.58 -14.21
CA ILE A 401 10.70 -2.20 -14.12
C ILE A 401 11.56 -1.47 -13.09
N ASP A 402 12.26 -0.43 -13.54
CA ASP A 402 13.11 0.43 -12.71
C ASP A 402 14.14 -0.39 -11.89
N ALA A 403 14.83 -1.27 -12.60
CA ALA A 403 15.66 -2.32 -12.02
C ALA A 403 17.04 -1.83 -11.65
N ASN A 404 17.49 -2.23 -10.46
CA ASN A 404 18.91 -2.33 -10.20
C ASN A 404 19.49 -3.53 -10.96
N TRP A 405 20.74 -3.43 -11.41
CA TRP A 405 21.43 -4.55 -12.01
C TRP A 405 21.60 -5.67 -10.96
N PRO A 406 21.25 -6.92 -11.29
CA PRO A 406 21.43 -8.01 -10.35
C PRO A 406 22.90 -8.13 -9.99
N GLY A 407 23.16 -8.02 -8.71
CA GLY A 407 24.50 -8.14 -8.17
C GLY A 407 25.29 -6.84 -8.05
N ASN A 408 24.70 -5.69 -8.27
CA ASN A 408 25.38 -4.41 -8.03
C ASN A 408 25.20 -4.01 -6.56
N ARG A 409 26.30 -3.99 -5.79
CA ARG A 409 26.28 -3.38 -4.45
C ARG A 409 26.11 -1.88 -4.58
N MET A 410 25.03 -1.35 -4.06
CA MET A 410 24.83 0.10 -3.98
C MET A 410 25.99 0.74 -3.23
N GLY A 411 26.76 1.61 -3.90
CA GLY A 411 27.82 2.42 -3.30
C GLY A 411 29.26 2.02 -3.59
N GLU A 412 29.53 0.96 -4.32
CA GLU A 412 30.90 0.64 -4.76
C GLU A 412 31.07 1.00 -6.24
N SER A 413 31.64 2.18 -6.50
CA SER A 413 31.77 2.79 -7.83
C SER A 413 32.71 2.06 -8.80
N ASP A 414 33.50 1.08 -8.33
CA ASP A 414 34.56 0.43 -9.08
C ASP A 414 34.34 -1.09 -9.28
N LEU A 415 33.18 -1.63 -8.89
CA LEU A 415 32.90 -3.04 -9.09
C LEU A 415 32.48 -3.29 -10.55
N THR A 416 33.31 -4.02 -11.25
CA THR A 416 32.89 -4.65 -12.50
C THR A 416 31.90 -5.76 -12.16
N TRP A 417 30.95 -6.03 -13.06
CA TRP A 417 30.01 -7.16 -12.92
C TRP A 417 30.68 -8.51 -12.57
N ARG A 418 32.00 -8.61 -12.69
CA ARG A 418 32.84 -9.76 -12.29
C ARG A 418 33.01 -9.89 -10.78
N ASP A 419 32.74 -8.85 -10.00
CA ASP A 419 33.04 -8.80 -8.56
C ASP A 419 31.83 -9.07 -7.66
N VAL A 420 30.75 -9.54 -8.24
CA VAL A 420 29.51 -9.83 -7.54
C VAL A 420 29.46 -11.30 -7.12
N THR A 421 29.54 -11.54 -5.84
CA THR A 421 29.92 -12.86 -5.32
C THR A 421 28.86 -13.97 -5.41
N PRO A 422 27.58 -13.80 -5.05
CA PRO A 422 26.62 -14.93 -5.11
C PRO A 422 26.05 -15.20 -6.50
N MET A 423 25.79 -14.16 -7.29
CA MET A 423 25.37 -14.33 -8.66
C MET A 423 26.45 -14.94 -9.54
N ARG A 424 27.72 -14.78 -9.20
CA ARG A 424 28.80 -15.48 -9.88
C ARG A 424 28.60 -16.99 -9.88
N VAL A 425 28.17 -17.56 -8.76
CA VAL A 425 27.98 -19.02 -8.66
C VAL A 425 26.86 -19.48 -9.61
N GLY A 426 25.77 -18.72 -9.72
CA GLY A 426 24.71 -18.96 -10.69
C GLY A 426 25.16 -18.69 -12.13
N MET A 427 25.84 -17.56 -12.36
CA MET A 427 26.36 -17.17 -13.68
C MET A 427 27.53 -18.00 -14.15
N GLU A 428 28.41 -18.47 -13.28
CA GLU A 428 29.50 -19.37 -13.62
C GLU A 428 29.02 -20.74 -14.07
N LYS A 429 27.95 -21.24 -13.49
CA LYS A 429 27.32 -22.49 -13.91
C LYS A 429 26.62 -22.40 -15.27
N LYS A 430 26.27 -21.18 -15.75
CA LYS A 430 25.45 -20.93 -16.94
C LYS A 430 26.10 -20.00 -17.94
N ARG A 431 27.42 -19.91 -17.99
CA ARG A 431 28.19 -19.13 -18.98
C ARG A 431 28.08 -19.62 -20.43
N THR A 432 27.32 -20.64 -20.69
CA THR A 432 26.92 -20.96 -22.04
C THR A 432 25.77 -19.98 -22.38
N PHE A 433 26.06 -18.98 -23.19
CA PHE A 433 25.06 -18.05 -23.76
C PHE A 433 24.07 -18.76 -24.71
N ASP A 434 23.68 -19.97 -24.37
CA ASP A 434 22.81 -20.83 -25.18
C ASP A 434 21.34 -20.41 -25.10
N TYR A 435 20.97 -19.63 -24.07
CA TYR A 435 19.62 -19.12 -23.90
C TYR A 435 19.56 -17.65 -24.33
N ARG A 436 18.74 -17.37 -25.34
CA ARG A 436 18.38 -16.01 -25.74
C ARG A 436 17.11 -15.62 -24.99
N MET A 437 17.25 -14.77 -23.98
CA MET A 437 16.14 -14.28 -23.17
C MET A 437 15.64 -12.95 -23.74
N PRO A 438 14.39 -12.86 -24.20
CA PRO A 438 13.76 -11.58 -24.50
C PRO A 438 13.62 -10.74 -23.22
N VAL A 439 14.08 -9.50 -23.28
CA VAL A 439 14.02 -8.58 -22.12
C VAL A 439 13.42 -7.26 -22.56
N TRP A 440 12.42 -6.80 -21.82
CA TRP A 440 11.84 -5.47 -21.97
C TRP A 440 12.12 -4.65 -20.72
N TYR A 441 13.08 -3.73 -20.78
CA TYR A 441 13.38 -2.83 -19.67
C TYR A 441 12.50 -1.59 -19.69
N THR A 442 11.98 -1.22 -18.50
CA THR A 442 11.25 0.02 -18.28
C THR A 442 11.94 0.82 -17.18
N TYR A 443 12.23 2.10 -17.46
CA TYR A 443 12.89 3.02 -16.54
C TYR A 443 12.13 4.32 -16.42
N GLY A 444 12.21 4.96 -15.23
CA GLY A 444 11.74 6.31 -15.03
C GLY A 444 12.56 7.32 -15.85
N GLY A 445 11.90 8.26 -16.52
CA GLY A 445 12.55 9.23 -17.41
C GLY A 445 13.51 10.23 -16.71
N ARG A 446 13.59 10.22 -15.38
CA ARG A 446 14.47 11.05 -14.54
C ARG A 446 15.50 10.25 -13.74
N GLU A 447 15.61 8.95 -13.97
CA GLU A 447 16.59 8.12 -13.31
C GLU A 447 18.01 8.53 -13.69
N LEU A 448 18.72 9.12 -12.76
CA LEU A 448 20.12 9.51 -12.91
C LEU A 448 21.10 8.37 -12.56
N SER A 449 20.61 7.31 -11.96
CA SER A 449 21.44 6.22 -11.41
C SER A 449 21.93 5.21 -12.47
N TYR A 450 21.47 5.30 -13.72
CA TYR A 450 21.80 4.34 -14.78
C TYR A 450 22.45 4.90 -16.03
N PRO A 451 23.41 5.84 -15.94
CA PRO A 451 24.09 6.36 -17.14
C PRO A 451 24.89 5.29 -17.88
N VAL A 452 25.16 4.13 -17.26
CA VAL A 452 25.97 3.06 -17.83
C VAL A 452 25.21 2.24 -18.86
N TYR A 453 23.89 2.13 -18.77
CA TYR A 453 23.08 1.32 -19.68
C TYR A 453 22.87 1.94 -21.06
N ASN A 454 22.94 3.25 -21.18
CA ASN A 454 22.84 3.95 -22.46
C ASN A 454 24.11 3.85 -23.32
N ARG A 455 25.17 3.16 -22.87
CA ARG A 455 26.44 3.02 -23.60
C ARG A 455 26.71 1.63 -24.16
N SER A 456 25.85 0.66 -23.89
CA SER A 456 26.07 -0.74 -24.29
C SER A 456 25.04 -1.29 -25.28
N THR A 457 24.21 -0.44 -25.86
CA THR A 457 23.34 -0.78 -26.99
C THR A 457 23.87 -0.21 -28.30
#